data_f6bde3d61f5faee5b246b9499d242286
#
_entry.id   f6bde3d61f5faee5b246b9499d242286
#
_cell.length_a   1.000
_cell.length_b   1.000
_cell.length_c   1.000
_cell.angle_alpha   90.00
_cell.angle_beta   90.00
_cell.angle_gamma   90.00
#
_symmetry.space_group_name_H-M   'P 1'
#
loop_
_entity.id
_entity.type
_entity.pdbx_description
1 polymer ?
#
loop_
_entity_poly.entity_id
_entity_poly.type
_entity_poly.pdbx_seq_one_letter_code
_entity_poly.pdbx_strand_id
1 'polypeptide(L)'
;LVRDGVAQVVRLARQFAPYCTEVLVSANLNLPHYAEYGLHAHADRVAGIGPIGGLEVLANACTSTWLLTVSVDVLQLPDTLLPRLAQAGGEGAVSCDDDGLQPLVALYRVDALRPALAAALAVQQHSVRQMQAVLGLPHVLFSGAHFGNLNTPEDLHQAGCSDADSAAHRG
;
A
#
# COMPACT_ATOMS: atom_id res chain seq x y z
N LEU A 1 -9.53 5.52 8.70
CA LEU A 1 -10.12 6.44 7.72
C LEU A 1 -11.42 5.86 7.18
N VAL A 2 -12.52 6.61 7.24
CA VAL A 2 -13.84 6.24 6.74
C VAL A 2 -14.31 7.31 5.76
N ARG A 3 -14.77 6.91 4.60
CA ARG A 3 -15.37 7.78 3.58
C ARG A 3 -16.73 7.24 3.18
N ASP A 4 -17.77 8.07 3.20
CA ASP A 4 -19.15 7.68 2.89
C ASP A 4 -19.62 6.45 3.72
N GLY A 5 -19.19 6.36 5.00
CA GLY A 5 -19.51 5.26 5.90
C GLY A 5 -18.74 3.96 5.65
N VAL A 6 -17.79 3.93 4.70
CA VAL A 6 -16.99 2.74 4.39
C VAL A 6 -15.51 3.01 4.69
N ALA A 7 -14.86 2.08 5.40
CA ALA A 7 -13.43 2.17 5.68
C ALA A 7 -12.61 2.17 4.37
N GLN A 8 -11.62 3.06 4.27
CA GLN A 8 -10.79 3.21 3.06
C GLN A 8 -10.09 1.91 2.66
N VAL A 9 -9.60 1.14 3.63
CA VAL A 9 -9.00 -0.18 3.39
C VAL A 9 -9.98 -1.14 2.69
N VAL A 10 -11.26 -1.11 3.08
CA VAL A 10 -12.31 -1.95 2.46
C VAL A 10 -12.59 -1.51 1.02
N ARG A 11 -12.57 -0.20 0.76
CA ARG A 11 -12.76 0.34 -0.61
C ARG A 11 -11.64 -0.11 -1.53
N LEU A 12 -10.38 0.05 -1.09
CA LEU A 12 -9.21 -0.41 -1.85
C LEU A 12 -9.22 -1.93 -2.04
N ALA A 13 -9.53 -2.69 -0.99
CA ALA A 13 -9.67 -4.13 -1.09
C ALA A 13 -10.70 -4.53 -2.15
N ARG A 14 -11.88 -3.91 -2.16
CA ARG A 14 -12.93 -4.17 -3.15
C ARG A 14 -12.52 -3.76 -4.58
N GLN A 15 -11.78 -2.68 -4.74
CA GLN A 15 -11.31 -2.23 -6.05
C GLN A 15 -10.38 -3.25 -6.69
N PHE A 16 -9.47 -3.85 -5.91
CA PHE A 16 -8.46 -4.76 -6.44
C PHE A 16 -8.79 -6.26 -6.30
N ALA A 17 -9.74 -6.65 -5.46
CA ALA A 17 -10.14 -8.05 -5.28
C ALA A 17 -10.43 -8.80 -6.60
N PRO A 18 -11.05 -8.20 -7.66
CA PRO A 18 -11.26 -8.91 -8.93
C PRO A 18 -9.98 -9.31 -9.66
N TYR A 19 -8.85 -8.71 -9.31
CA TYR A 19 -7.55 -8.91 -9.97
C TYR A 19 -6.55 -9.68 -9.11
N CYS A 20 -6.90 -9.99 -7.86
CA CYS A 20 -6.01 -10.58 -6.87
C CYS A 20 -6.57 -11.91 -6.36
N THR A 21 -5.69 -12.86 -6.07
CA THR A 21 -6.07 -14.13 -5.42
C THR A 21 -6.25 -13.98 -3.92
N GLU A 22 -5.61 -12.97 -3.33
CA GLU A 22 -5.68 -12.67 -1.91
C GLU A 22 -5.50 -11.16 -1.68
N VAL A 23 -6.04 -10.65 -0.58
CA VAL A 23 -5.83 -9.28 -0.11
C VAL A 23 -5.22 -9.35 1.29
N LEU A 24 -4.04 -8.78 1.43
CA LEU A 24 -3.27 -8.73 2.67
C LEU A 24 -3.23 -7.29 3.19
N VAL A 25 -3.27 -7.11 4.49
CA VAL A 25 -3.16 -5.80 5.14
C VAL A 25 -1.96 -5.82 6.08
N SER A 26 -1.10 -4.77 6.03
CA SER A 26 -0.12 -4.50 7.07
C SER A 26 -0.70 -3.47 8.02
N ALA A 27 -0.80 -3.80 9.30
CA ALA A 27 -1.26 -2.91 10.35
C ALA A 27 -0.69 -3.34 11.70
N ASN A 28 -0.31 -2.35 12.52
CA ASN A 28 0.26 -2.60 13.85
C ASN A 28 -0.74 -2.42 15.00
N LEU A 29 -1.92 -1.85 14.69
CA LEU A 29 -2.97 -1.56 15.66
C LEU A 29 -4.30 -2.10 15.17
N ASN A 30 -5.20 -2.35 16.10
CA ASN A 30 -6.60 -2.73 15.83
C ASN A 30 -6.77 -3.95 14.91
N LEU A 31 -5.86 -4.93 14.96
CA LEU A 31 -5.89 -6.13 14.12
C LEU A 31 -7.25 -6.85 14.11
N PRO A 32 -7.96 -7.01 15.25
CA PRO A 32 -9.29 -7.64 15.27
C PRO A 32 -10.32 -6.90 14.40
N HIS A 33 -10.21 -5.57 14.31
CA HIS A 33 -11.13 -4.76 13.52
C HIS A 33 -11.06 -5.03 12.01
N TYR A 34 -9.87 -5.39 11.50
CA TYR A 34 -9.74 -5.80 10.10
C TYR A 34 -10.45 -7.14 9.83
N ALA A 35 -10.45 -8.05 10.80
CA ALA A 35 -11.15 -9.33 10.68
C ALA A 35 -12.68 -9.16 10.55
N GLU A 36 -13.27 -8.11 11.14
CA GLU A 36 -14.68 -7.77 10.98
C GLU A 36 -15.05 -7.43 9.53
N TYR A 37 -14.06 -6.95 8.75
CA TYR A 37 -14.20 -6.69 7.32
C TYR A 37 -13.81 -7.90 6.44
N GLY A 38 -13.46 -9.03 7.04
CA GLY A 38 -12.96 -10.20 6.33
C GLY A 38 -11.55 -10.04 5.76
N LEU A 39 -10.75 -9.10 6.33
CA LEU A 39 -9.38 -8.82 5.90
C LEU A 39 -8.37 -9.43 6.87
N HIS A 40 -7.31 -10.03 6.33
CA HIS A 40 -6.20 -10.58 7.11
C HIS A 40 -5.13 -9.51 7.31
N ALA A 41 -5.01 -9.02 8.55
CA ALA A 41 -4.01 -8.03 8.91
C ALA A 41 -2.80 -8.67 9.57
N HIS A 42 -1.62 -8.24 9.15
CA HIS A 42 -0.32 -8.70 9.63
C HIS A 42 0.40 -7.53 10.32
N ALA A 43 0.91 -7.77 11.53
CA ALA A 43 1.75 -6.79 12.23
C ALA A 43 3.19 -6.86 11.74
N ASP A 44 3.87 -5.70 11.73
CA ASP A 44 5.30 -5.63 11.43
C ASP A 44 6.09 -6.49 12.42
N ARG A 45 7.12 -7.18 11.92
CA ARG A 45 8.02 -7.98 12.75
C ARG A 45 8.92 -7.12 13.63
N VAL A 46 9.26 -5.94 13.13
CA VAL A 46 10.08 -4.95 13.83
C VAL A 46 9.32 -3.63 13.87
N ALA A 47 8.96 -3.20 15.06
CA ALA A 47 8.21 -1.96 15.23
C ALA A 47 9.05 -0.73 14.88
N GLY A 48 8.43 0.30 14.30
CA GLY A 48 9.01 1.62 14.13
C GLY A 48 10.03 1.77 13.00
N ILE A 49 10.19 0.78 12.13
CA ILE A 49 11.12 0.87 10.97
C ILE A 49 10.47 1.50 9.73
N GLY A 50 9.24 1.98 9.87
CA GLY A 50 8.51 2.64 8.78
C GLY A 50 7.91 1.67 7.76
N PRO A 51 7.51 2.15 6.58
CA PRO A 51 6.76 1.37 5.59
C PRO A 51 7.46 0.11 5.08
N ILE A 52 8.79 0.04 5.20
CA ILE A 52 9.54 -1.15 4.77
C ILE A 52 9.21 -2.38 5.64
N GLY A 53 8.85 -2.18 6.92
CA GLY A 53 8.42 -3.26 7.82
C GLY A 53 7.10 -3.87 7.35
N GLY A 54 6.14 -3.02 7.00
CA GLY A 54 4.89 -3.48 6.40
C GLY A 54 5.09 -4.20 5.07
N LEU A 55 5.97 -3.69 4.22
CA LEU A 55 6.29 -4.33 2.95
C LEU A 55 6.96 -5.70 3.16
N GLU A 56 7.85 -5.83 4.15
CA GLU A 56 8.51 -7.09 4.50
C GLU A 56 7.50 -8.16 4.92
N VAL A 57 6.56 -7.80 5.81
CA VAL A 57 5.58 -8.77 6.29
C VAL A 57 4.60 -9.18 5.20
N LEU A 58 4.17 -8.24 4.34
CA LEU A 58 3.30 -8.54 3.21
C LEU A 58 4.00 -9.43 2.17
N ALA A 59 5.25 -9.14 1.84
CA ALA A 59 6.04 -9.96 0.92
C ALA A 59 6.21 -11.40 1.44
N ASN A 60 6.41 -11.58 2.75
CA ASN A 60 6.54 -12.90 3.36
C ASN A 60 5.20 -13.67 3.41
N ALA A 61 4.09 -12.99 3.64
CA ALA A 61 2.76 -13.57 3.66
C ALA A 61 2.21 -13.89 2.25
N CYS A 62 2.61 -13.14 1.24
CA CYS A 62 2.13 -13.29 -0.14
C CYS A 62 2.48 -14.67 -0.70
N THR A 63 1.48 -15.40 -1.21
CA THR A 63 1.64 -16.71 -1.84
C THR A 63 1.70 -16.63 -3.36
N SER A 64 1.38 -15.46 -3.93
CA SER A 64 1.38 -15.22 -5.38
C SER A 64 2.76 -14.83 -5.91
N THR A 65 2.94 -14.90 -7.22
CA THR A 65 4.17 -14.46 -7.91
C THR A 65 4.36 -12.95 -7.84
N TRP A 66 3.25 -12.20 -7.82
CA TRP A 66 3.24 -10.75 -7.84
C TRP A 66 2.56 -10.18 -6.60
N LEU A 67 3.09 -9.08 -6.09
CA LEU A 67 2.52 -8.29 -4.99
C LEU A 67 2.29 -6.87 -5.48
N LEU A 68 1.02 -6.46 -5.59
CA LEU A 68 0.63 -5.07 -5.72
C LEU A 68 0.50 -4.46 -4.32
N THR A 69 1.23 -3.40 -4.07
CA THR A 69 1.07 -2.60 -2.84
C THR A 69 0.29 -1.33 -3.12
N VAL A 70 -0.52 -0.93 -2.16
CA VAL A 70 -1.29 0.31 -2.19
C VAL A 70 -1.31 0.88 -0.78
N SER A 71 -0.98 2.14 -0.62
CA SER A 71 -1.11 2.83 0.67
C SER A 71 -2.57 3.16 0.96
N VAL A 72 -2.99 3.03 2.22
CA VAL A 72 -4.37 3.30 2.63
C VAL A 72 -4.73 4.79 2.65
N ASP A 73 -3.75 5.67 2.59
CA ASP A 73 -3.90 7.12 2.54
C ASP A 73 -4.13 7.68 1.12
N VAL A 74 -4.03 6.83 0.07
CA VAL A 74 -4.39 7.25 -1.28
C VAL A 74 -5.90 7.41 -1.44
N LEU A 75 -6.31 8.52 -2.06
CA LEU A 75 -7.73 8.85 -2.27
C LEU A 75 -8.33 8.14 -3.47
N GLN A 76 -7.61 8.14 -4.58
CA GLN A 76 -8.10 7.64 -5.86
C GLN A 76 -6.98 7.03 -6.66
N LEU A 77 -7.22 5.83 -7.17
CA LEU A 77 -6.30 5.14 -8.08
C LEU A 77 -7.01 4.86 -9.40
N PRO A 78 -6.35 5.06 -10.54
CA PRO A 78 -6.95 4.77 -11.84
C PRO A 78 -7.11 3.26 -12.05
N ASP A 79 -8.18 2.84 -12.72
CA ASP A 79 -8.42 1.43 -13.06
C ASP A 79 -7.30 0.85 -13.95
N THR A 80 -6.55 1.72 -14.62
CA THR A 80 -5.40 1.35 -15.44
C THR A 80 -4.11 1.10 -14.63
N LEU A 81 -4.13 1.29 -13.29
CA LEU A 81 -2.95 1.17 -12.45
C LEU A 81 -2.25 -0.19 -12.64
N LEU A 82 -2.94 -1.27 -12.31
CA LEU A 82 -2.35 -2.62 -12.37
C LEU A 82 -1.91 -3.02 -13.79
N PRO A 83 -2.74 -2.86 -14.85
CA PRO A 83 -2.29 -3.14 -16.21
C PRO A 83 -1.04 -2.38 -16.63
N ARG A 84 -0.92 -1.10 -16.31
CA ARG A 84 0.23 -0.28 -16.68
C ARG A 84 1.50 -0.64 -15.91
N LEU A 85 1.39 -0.92 -14.62
CA LEU A 85 2.52 -1.41 -13.83
C LEU A 85 3.00 -2.78 -14.34
N ALA A 86 2.07 -3.69 -14.68
CA ALA A 86 2.40 -5.00 -15.22
C ALA A 86 3.08 -4.93 -16.60
N GLN A 87 2.70 -3.97 -17.45
CA GLN A 87 3.33 -3.76 -18.76
C GLN A 87 4.78 -3.30 -18.69
N ALA A 88 5.20 -2.70 -17.58
CA ALA A 88 6.59 -2.28 -17.41
C ALA A 88 7.57 -3.46 -17.36
N GLY A 89 7.07 -4.66 -17.02
CA GLY A 89 7.85 -5.91 -17.04
C GLY A 89 8.92 -6.01 -15.96
N GLY A 90 9.88 -6.89 -16.16
CA GLY A 90 11.03 -7.08 -15.24
C GLY A 90 10.61 -7.53 -13.84
N GLU A 91 11.23 -6.93 -12.82
CA GLU A 91 10.97 -7.27 -11.41
C GLU A 91 9.80 -6.47 -10.80
N GLY A 92 9.11 -5.65 -11.62
CA GLY A 92 7.98 -4.84 -11.23
C GLY A 92 8.13 -3.38 -11.66
N ALA A 93 7.31 -2.50 -11.05
CA ALA A 93 7.33 -1.06 -11.35
C ALA A 93 6.77 -0.24 -10.19
N VAL A 94 7.17 1.00 -10.11
CA VAL A 94 6.67 1.99 -9.14
C VAL A 94 5.83 3.03 -9.87
N SER A 95 4.70 3.41 -9.30
CA SER A 95 3.88 4.48 -9.87
C SER A 95 4.47 5.87 -9.57
N CYS A 96 4.24 6.77 -10.52
CA CYS A 96 4.50 8.20 -10.41
C CYS A 96 3.26 8.93 -10.92
N ASP A 97 2.69 9.83 -10.15
CA ASP A 97 1.60 10.71 -10.55
C ASP A 97 2.11 12.14 -10.73
N ASP A 98 1.21 13.12 -10.91
CA ASP A 98 1.62 14.51 -11.09
C ASP A 98 2.22 15.14 -9.83
N ASP A 99 1.98 14.55 -8.64
CA ASP A 99 2.59 14.95 -7.37
C ASP A 99 3.97 14.32 -7.14
N GLY A 100 4.36 13.35 -7.98
CA GLY A 100 5.67 12.70 -7.95
C GLY A 100 5.63 11.18 -7.72
N LEU A 101 6.76 10.65 -7.26
CA LEU A 101 6.92 9.22 -7.05
C LEU A 101 6.09 8.74 -5.86
N GLN A 102 5.32 7.67 -6.08
CA GLN A 102 4.46 7.03 -5.08
C GLN A 102 5.04 5.66 -4.64
N PRO A 103 6.02 5.62 -3.73
CA PRO A 103 6.78 4.40 -3.44
C PRO A 103 5.93 3.26 -2.87
N LEU A 104 4.81 3.58 -2.22
CA LEU A 104 3.90 2.60 -1.64
C LEU A 104 2.80 2.14 -2.60
N VAL A 105 2.78 2.67 -3.83
CA VAL A 105 1.90 2.23 -4.91
C VAL A 105 2.76 1.61 -6.01
N ALA A 106 3.00 0.31 -5.90
CA ALA A 106 3.97 -0.40 -6.72
C ALA A 106 3.59 -1.87 -6.93
N LEU A 107 4.05 -2.45 -8.02
CA LEU A 107 3.97 -3.87 -8.32
C LEU A 107 5.37 -4.49 -8.20
N TYR A 108 5.47 -5.65 -7.55
CA TYR A 108 6.72 -6.36 -7.34
C TYR A 108 6.62 -7.83 -7.70
N ARG A 109 7.67 -8.40 -8.27
CA ARG A 109 7.89 -9.83 -8.24
C ARG A 109 8.36 -10.24 -6.85
N VAL A 110 7.65 -11.17 -6.24
CA VAL A 110 7.86 -11.56 -4.84
C VAL A 110 9.21 -12.24 -4.64
N ASP A 111 9.67 -13.03 -5.61
CA ASP A 111 10.97 -13.71 -5.58
C ASP A 111 12.17 -12.76 -5.63
N ALA A 112 12.02 -11.59 -6.28
CA ALA A 112 13.03 -10.53 -6.26
C ALA A 112 12.90 -9.62 -5.04
N LEU A 113 11.67 -9.32 -4.63
CA LEU A 113 11.39 -8.42 -3.51
C LEU A 113 11.92 -8.96 -2.17
N ARG A 114 11.68 -10.24 -1.86
CA ARG A 114 12.10 -10.85 -0.57
C ARG A 114 13.58 -10.72 -0.28
N PRO A 115 14.50 -11.13 -1.18
CA PRO A 115 15.93 -10.97 -0.92
C PRO A 115 16.36 -9.51 -0.86
N ALA A 116 15.74 -8.60 -1.64
CA ALA A 116 16.05 -7.19 -1.59
C ALA A 116 15.65 -6.55 -0.24
N LEU A 117 14.49 -6.92 0.30
CA LEU A 117 14.06 -6.50 1.65
C LEU A 117 14.99 -7.04 2.72
N ALA A 118 15.35 -8.32 2.67
CA ALA A 118 16.27 -8.93 3.62
C ALA A 118 17.64 -8.24 3.61
N ALA A 119 18.18 -7.92 2.43
CA ALA A 119 19.43 -7.20 2.28
C ALA A 119 19.37 -5.78 2.83
N ALA A 120 18.29 -5.04 2.52
CA ALA A 120 18.08 -3.68 3.02
C ALA A 120 17.98 -3.65 4.56
N LEU A 121 17.21 -4.54 5.14
CA LEU A 121 17.03 -4.63 6.60
C LEU A 121 18.31 -5.05 7.32
N ALA A 122 19.12 -5.93 6.73
CA ALA A 122 20.39 -6.36 7.31
C ALA A 122 21.40 -5.20 7.49
N VAL A 123 21.31 -4.17 6.63
CA VAL A 123 22.15 -2.95 6.71
C VAL A 123 21.39 -1.75 7.29
N GLN A 124 20.26 -2.01 7.95
CA GLN A 124 19.40 -0.97 8.55
C GLN A 124 18.94 0.11 7.56
N GLN A 125 18.82 -0.25 6.29
CA GLN A 125 18.28 0.62 5.25
C GLN A 125 16.74 0.54 5.26
N HIS A 126 16.07 1.61 5.73
CA HIS A 126 14.62 1.61 5.93
C HIS A 126 13.85 2.34 4.81
N SER A 127 14.55 2.82 3.80
CA SER A 127 13.92 3.54 2.69
C SER A 127 13.41 2.58 1.61
N VAL A 128 12.09 2.52 1.43
CA VAL A 128 11.45 1.78 0.32
C VAL A 128 11.96 2.28 -1.03
N ARG A 129 12.12 3.60 -1.22
CA ARG A 129 12.62 4.18 -2.47
C ARG A 129 14.04 3.70 -2.82
N GLN A 130 14.91 3.60 -1.83
CA GLN A 130 16.28 3.11 -2.07
C GLN A 130 16.30 1.62 -2.39
N MET A 131 15.50 0.82 -1.71
CA MET A 131 15.32 -0.61 -2.03
C MET A 131 14.78 -0.79 -3.46
N GLN A 132 13.78 0.00 -3.88
CA GLN A 132 13.25 0.00 -5.24
C GLN A 132 14.30 0.40 -6.28
N ALA A 133 15.16 1.37 -5.96
CA ALA A 133 16.28 1.77 -6.83
C ALA A 133 17.31 0.64 -6.99
N VAL A 134 17.61 -0.11 -5.93
CA VAL A 134 18.48 -1.30 -5.99
C VAL A 134 17.87 -2.39 -6.86
N LEU A 135 16.55 -2.59 -6.81
CA LEU A 135 15.84 -3.52 -7.70
C LEU A 135 15.77 -3.02 -9.16
N GLY A 136 16.13 -1.77 -9.42
CA GLY A 136 16.06 -1.19 -10.77
C GLY A 136 14.63 -1.04 -11.28
N LEU A 137 13.64 -0.82 -10.41
CA LEU A 137 12.25 -0.74 -10.82
C LEU A 137 11.98 0.51 -11.66
N PRO A 138 11.40 0.36 -12.85
CA PRO A 138 11.01 1.50 -13.67
C PRO A 138 9.88 2.30 -13.01
N HIS A 139 9.83 3.60 -13.30
CA HIS A 139 8.75 4.49 -12.89
C HIS A 139 7.72 4.59 -14.01
N VAL A 140 6.46 4.30 -13.67
CA VAL A 140 5.32 4.40 -14.59
C VAL A 140 4.55 5.68 -14.27
N LEU A 141 4.60 6.65 -15.18
CA LEU A 141 3.95 7.95 -15.02
C LEU A 141 2.45 7.86 -15.34
N PHE A 142 1.62 8.34 -14.45
CA PHE A 142 0.17 8.48 -14.59
C PHE A 142 -0.17 9.98 -14.75
N SER A 143 0.09 10.54 -15.92
CA SER A 143 -0.15 11.95 -16.23
C SER A 143 -1.63 12.32 -16.08
N GLY A 144 -1.92 13.46 -15.49
CA GLY A 144 -3.26 13.94 -15.18
C GLY A 144 -3.89 13.25 -13.98
N ALA A 145 -3.14 12.41 -13.27
CA ALA A 145 -3.61 11.75 -12.06
C ALA A 145 -2.95 12.34 -10.81
N HIS A 146 -3.73 12.52 -9.77
CA HIS A 146 -3.30 12.83 -8.42
C HIS A 146 -3.86 11.72 -7.53
N PHE A 147 -3.01 10.85 -7.02
CA PHE A 147 -3.49 9.76 -6.15
C PHE A 147 -4.01 10.30 -4.82
N GLY A 148 -3.52 11.49 -4.45
CA GLY A 148 -3.86 12.18 -3.21
C GLY A 148 -3.33 11.44 -1.99
N ASN A 149 -2.92 12.19 -0.99
CA ASN A 149 -2.53 11.65 0.30
C ASN A 149 -3.37 12.31 1.39
N LEU A 150 -4.03 11.52 2.23
CA LEU A 150 -4.81 11.98 3.37
C LEU A 150 -3.87 12.23 4.57
N ASN A 151 -3.00 13.23 4.47
CA ASN A 151 -1.97 13.49 5.48
C ASN A 151 -2.39 14.53 6.53
N THR A 152 -3.41 15.35 6.23
CA THR A 152 -3.87 16.40 7.14
C THR A 152 -5.35 16.26 7.46
N PRO A 153 -5.81 16.79 8.63
CA PRO A 153 -7.24 16.87 8.94
C PRO A 153 -8.06 17.62 7.88
N GLU A 154 -7.44 18.61 7.23
CA GLU A 154 -8.02 19.38 6.13
C GLU A 154 -8.23 18.50 4.90
N ASP A 155 -7.25 17.65 4.55
CA ASP A 155 -7.36 16.69 3.42
C ASP A 155 -8.51 15.70 3.67
N LEU A 156 -8.62 15.20 4.92
CA LEU A 156 -9.72 14.33 5.35
C LEU A 156 -11.08 15.00 5.18
N HIS A 157 -11.20 16.27 5.57
CA HIS A 157 -12.44 17.02 5.51
C HIS A 157 -12.86 17.31 4.05
N GLN A 158 -11.90 17.70 3.21
CA GLN A 158 -12.12 17.94 1.77
C GLN A 158 -12.48 16.67 1.02
N ALA A 159 -11.93 15.53 1.44
CA ALA A 159 -12.22 14.22 0.87
C ALA A 159 -13.54 13.59 1.37
N GLY A 160 -14.25 14.24 2.30
CA GLY A 160 -15.45 13.67 2.95
C GLY A 160 -15.11 12.46 3.84
N CYS A 161 -13.89 12.40 4.35
CA CYS A 161 -13.43 11.34 5.25
C CYS A 161 -13.55 11.76 6.71
N SER A 162 -13.80 10.79 7.59
CA SER A 162 -13.76 10.96 9.04
C SER A 162 -12.87 9.89 9.67
N ASP A 163 -12.25 10.22 10.82
CA ASP A 163 -11.57 9.22 11.62
C ASP A 163 -12.60 8.32 12.33
N ALA A 164 -12.41 7.01 12.23
CA ALA A 164 -13.33 6.03 12.83
C ALA A 164 -13.42 6.16 14.36
N ASP A 165 -12.39 6.72 15.02
CA ASP A 165 -12.34 6.87 16.49
C ASP A 165 -13.21 8.03 17.02
N SER A 166 -13.66 8.97 16.19
CA SER A 166 -14.49 10.09 16.67
C SER A 166 -15.96 9.71 16.92
N ALA A 167 -16.38 8.54 16.45
CA ALA A 167 -17.75 8.04 16.63
C ALA A 167 -17.96 7.29 17.95
N ALA A 168 -16.90 6.77 18.59
CA ALA A 168 -17.00 5.95 19.80
C ALA A 168 -17.14 6.77 21.12
N HIS A 169 -17.04 8.10 21.08
CA HIS A 169 -17.08 8.98 22.25
C HIS A 169 -18.35 9.84 22.36
N ARG A 170 -19.39 9.54 21.57
CA ARG A 170 -20.70 10.19 21.68
C ARG A 170 -21.80 9.16 21.90
N GLY A 171 -21.76 8.50 23.02
CA GLY A 171 -22.79 7.63 23.52
C GLY A 171 -22.84 7.71 25.03
#